data_1d8d0e70bfe531d29d20cc0423d234da
#
_entry.id   1d8d0e70bfe531d29d20cc0423d234da
#
_cell.length_a   1.000
_cell.length_b   1.000
_cell.length_c   1.000
_cell.angle_alpha   90.00
_cell.angle_beta   90.00
_cell.angle_gamma   90.00
#
_symmetry.space_group_name_H-M   'P 1'
#
loop_
_entity.id
_entity.type
_entity.pdbx_description
1 polymer ?
#
loop_
_entity_poly.entity_id
_entity_poly.type
_entity_poly.pdbx_seq_one_letter_code
_entity_poly.pdbx_strand_id
1 'polypeptide(L)'
;MKLFLDTEFNSFGGELISMALVSESGHEWYQVRKMTSAPEEWVSANVIPKLDKLPLESHEFRASFHDFISRFDGAEIIADWPADFEHFCDLLTGIGADAGFSIPLECTMRLIRGGEITPDNPHNALSDARALRDWYLSDVKAA
;
A
#
# COMPACT_ATOMS: atom_id res chain seq x y z
N MET A 1 0.59 9.26 -14.76
CA MET A 1 1.49 8.86 -13.66
C MET A 1 1.06 7.50 -13.15
N LYS A 2 1.99 6.58 -12.97
CA LYS A 2 1.74 5.27 -12.35
C LYS A 2 2.16 5.29 -10.89
N LEU A 3 1.36 4.68 -10.04
CA LEU A 3 1.65 4.44 -8.63
C LEU A 3 1.60 2.93 -8.37
N PHE A 4 2.62 2.40 -7.73
CA PHE A 4 2.74 1.00 -7.36
C PHE A 4 2.37 0.86 -5.89
N LEU A 5 1.38 0.03 -5.64
CA LEU A 5 0.75 -0.16 -4.34
C LEU A 5 1.12 -1.52 -3.76
N ASP A 6 1.46 -1.53 -2.48
CA ASP A 6 1.56 -2.74 -1.68
C ASP A 6 1.03 -2.49 -0.28
N THR A 7 0.45 -3.50 0.34
CA THR A 7 -0.08 -3.43 1.71
C THR A 7 0.33 -4.65 2.51
N GLU A 8 0.46 -4.45 3.82
CA GLU A 8 0.54 -5.53 4.79
C GLU A 8 -0.71 -5.47 5.69
N PHE A 9 -1.29 -6.61 5.97
CA PHE A 9 -2.53 -6.70 6.74
C PHE A 9 -2.53 -7.96 7.63
N ASN A 10 -3.44 -7.96 8.61
CA ASN A 10 -3.48 -9.02 9.63
C ASN A 10 -4.17 -10.28 9.11
N SER A 11 -3.47 -11.05 8.28
CA SER A 11 -3.98 -12.24 7.62
C SER A 11 -5.18 -11.96 6.69
N PHE A 12 -5.76 -13.00 6.15
CA PHE A 12 -6.83 -12.93 5.17
C PHE A 12 -8.06 -12.21 5.76
N GLY A 13 -8.48 -11.11 5.15
CA GLY A 13 -9.61 -10.31 5.61
C GLY A 13 -9.33 -9.50 6.89
N GLY A 14 -8.07 -9.46 7.36
CA GLY A 14 -7.66 -8.72 8.53
C GLY A 14 -7.45 -7.22 8.28
N GLU A 15 -7.27 -6.48 9.37
CA GLU A 15 -7.07 -5.04 9.30
C GLU A 15 -5.75 -4.66 8.63
N LEU A 16 -5.72 -3.48 8.02
CA LEU A 16 -4.52 -2.89 7.44
C LEU A 16 -3.47 -2.60 8.52
N ILE A 17 -2.24 -3.00 8.26
CA ILE A 17 -1.07 -2.73 9.13
C ILE A 17 -0.20 -1.64 8.53
N SER A 18 0.11 -1.74 7.24
CA SER A 18 0.94 -0.75 6.54
C SER A 18 0.57 -0.68 5.07
N MET A 19 0.88 0.44 4.47
CA MET A 19 0.66 0.66 3.04
C MET A 19 1.80 1.49 2.48
N ALA A 20 2.20 1.17 1.26
CA ALA A 20 3.16 1.94 0.49
C ALA A 20 2.63 2.27 -0.90
N LEU A 21 2.96 3.44 -1.37
CA LEU A 21 2.74 3.90 -2.73
C LEU A 21 4.06 4.45 -3.27
N VAL A 22 4.48 3.96 -4.42
CA VAL A 22 5.72 4.39 -5.07
C VAL A 22 5.39 4.81 -6.50
N SER A 23 5.70 6.06 -6.85
CA SER A 23 5.46 6.53 -8.22
C SER A 23 6.52 6.03 -9.19
N GLU A 24 6.19 5.99 -10.48
CA GLU A 24 7.16 5.67 -11.53
C GLU A 24 8.33 6.66 -11.57
N SER A 25 8.15 7.88 -11.07
CA SER A 25 9.18 8.90 -10.99
C SER A 25 9.97 8.90 -9.67
N GLY A 26 9.63 8.01 -8.72
CA GLY A 26 10.38 7.85 -7.48
C GLY A 26 9.83 8.56 -6.26
N HIS A 27 8.65 9.19 -6.33
CA HIS A 27 7.99 9.70 -5.13
C HIS A 27 7.45 8.53 -4.33
N GLU A 28 7.66 8.55 -3.02
CA GLU A 28 7.31 7.44 -2.13
C GLU A 28 6.49 7.92 -0.95
N TRP A 29 5.53 7.11 -0.57
CA TRP A 29 4.78 7.23 0.67
C TRP A 29 4.71 5.85 1.32
N TYR A 30 5.06 5.78 2.59
CA TYR A 30 4.98 4.57 3.40
C TYR A 30 4.61 4.94 4.82
N GLN A 31 3.58 4.33 5.35
CA GLN A 31 3.16 4.51 6.73
C GLN A 31 2.68 3.19 7.34
N VAL A 32 2.84 3.10 8.65
CA VAL A 32 2.35 2.01 9.49
C VAL A 32 1.15 2.52 10.29
N ARG A 33 0.09 1.74 10.31
CA ARG A 33 -1.12 2.03 11.04
C ARG A 33 -1.16 1.26 12.35
N LYS A 34 -1.58 1.92 13.42
CA LYS A 34 -1.78 1.27 14.71
C LYS A 34 -2.87 0.20 14.60
N MET A 35 -2.53 -1.01 15.01
CA MET A 35 -3.47 -2.13 15.03
C MET A 35 -4.47 -2.01 16.17
N THR A 36 -5.70 -2.46 15.95
CA THR A 36 -6.76 -2.55 16.96
C THR A 36 -6.92 -3.97 17.51
N SER A 37 -6.40 -4.96 16.80
CA SER A 37 -6.41 -6.37 17.17
C SER A 37 -4.98 -6.91 17.31
N ALA A 38 -4.83 -8.03 18.02
CA ALA A 38 -3.54 -8.72 18.09
C ALA A 38 -3.16 -9.28 16.70
N PRO A 39 -1.87 -9.23 16.31
CA PRO A 39 -1.45 -9.83 15.05
C PRO A 39 -1.56 -11.35 15.11
N GLU A 40 -1.99 -11.94 14.01
CA GLU A 40 -1.95 -13.39 13.80
C GLU A 40 -0.50 -13.90 13.93
N GLU A 41 -0.34 -15.20 14.25
CA GLU A 41 0.98 -15.79 14.53
C GLU A 41 1.97 -15.56 13.37
N TRP A 42 1.57 -15.85 12.15
CA TRP A 42 2.43 -15.65 10.97
C TRP A 42 2.78 -14.17 10.76
N VAL A 43 1.83 -13.28 10.93
CA VAL A 43 2.00 -11.82 10.81
C VAL A 43 2.96 -11.30 11.87
N SER A 44 2.81 -11.77 13.11
CA SER A 44 3.72 -11.43 14.22
C SER A 44 5.16 -11.83 13.95
N ALA A 45 5.37 -12.97 13.29
CA ALA A 45 6.70 -13.49 12.98
C ALA A 45 7.32 -12.88 11.72
N ASN A 46 6.51 -12.56 10.69
CA ASN A 46 7.01 -12.22 9.35
C ASN A 46 6.76 -10.79 8.91
N VAL A 47 5.78 -10.09 9.48
CA VAL A 47 5.43 -8.72 9.11
C VAL A 47 5.86 -7.71 10.16
N ILE A 48 5.44 -7.91 11.40
CA ILE A 48 5.71 -6.93 12.49
C ILE A 48 7.20 -6.58 12.63
N PRO A 49 8.14 -7.54 12.60
CA PRO A 49 9.57 -7.23 12.70
C PRO A 49 10.12 -6.43 11.51
N LYS A 50 9.40 -6.36 10.41
CA LYS A 50 9.82 -5.71 9.16
C LYS A 50 9.32 -4.28 9.00
N LEU A 51 8.46 -3.80 9.90
CA LEU A 51 7.77 -2.52 9.73
C LEU A 51 8.70 -1.31 9.73
N ASP A 52 9.79 -1.33 10.49
CA ASP A 52 10.86 -0.32 10.57
C ASP A 52 10.40 1.13 10.80
N LYS A 53 9.15 1.34 11.20
CA LYS A 53 8.55 2.64 11.41
C LYS A 53 7.53 2.60 12.54
N LEU A 54 7.43 3.68 13.31
CA LEU A 54 6.42 3.80 14.36
C LEU A 54 5.02 3.92 13.76
N PRO A 55 4.03 3.21 14.32
CA PRO A 55 2.67 3.28 13.83
C PRO A 55 2.01 4.63 14.15
N LEU A 56 1.22 5.11 13.20
CA LEU A 56 0.34 6.26 13.36
C LEU A 56 -1.03 5.82 13.87
N GLU A 57 -1.68 6.70 14.62
CA GLU A 57 -3.10 6.55 14.88
C GLU A 57 -3.88 6.56 13.55
N SER A 58 -5.01 5.90 13.52
CA SER A 58 -5.79 5.66 12.31
C SER A 58 -6.11 6.94 11.52
N HIS A 59 -6.54 8.00 12.22
CA HIS A 59 -6.85 9.28 11.59
C HIS A 59 -5.61 10.00 11.04
N GLU A 60 -4.46 9.88 11.70
CA GLU A 60 -3.20 10.45 11.22
C GLU A 60 -2.69 9.69 9.98
N PHE A 61 -2.82 8.37 9.99
CA PHE A 61 -2.50 7.52 8.84
C PHE A 61 -3.30 7.94 7.61
N ARG A 62 -4.63 8.09 7.77
CA ARG A 62 -5.52 8.50 6.68
C ARG A 62 -5.24 9.93 6.22
N ALA A 63 -4.97 10.86 7.11
CA ALA A 63 -4.59 12.23 6.75
C ALA A 63 -3.29 12.26 5.94
N SER A 64 -2.29 11.50 6.33
CA SER A 64 -1.03 11.34 5.59
C SER A 64 -1.24 10.74 4.20
N PHE A 65 -2.10 9.72 4.11
CA PHE A 65 -2.50 9.13 2.83
C PHE A 65 -3.18 10.17 1.92
N HIS A 66 -4.15 10.92 2.47
CA HIS A 66 -4.85 11.96 1.72
C HIS A 66 -3.89 13.03 1.17
N ASP A 67 -2.96 13.51 1.98
CA ASP A 67 -1.99 14.51 1.56
C ASP A 67 -1.10 14.00 0.41
N PHE A 68 -0.74 12.73 0.43
CA PHE A 68 0.05 12.14 -0.66
C PHE A 68 -0.78 11.90 -1.90
N ILE A 69 -1.90 11.17 -1.79
CA ILE A 69 -2.66 10.70 -2.96
C ILE A 69 -3.33 11.85 -3.74
N SER A 70 -3.69 12.93 -3.06
CA SER A 70 -4.31 14.10 -3.68
C SER A 70 -3.42 14.79 -4.73
N ARG A 71 -2.12 14.50 -4.71
CA ARG A 71 -1.17 15.01 -5.72
C ARG A 71 -1.14 14.19 -7.01
N PHE A 72 -1.88 13.06 -7.05
CA PHE A 72 -1.83 12.09 -8.13
C PHE A 72 -3.21 11.83 -8.75
N ASP A 73 -4.02 12.87 -8.86
CA ASP A 73 -5.31 12.76 -9.56
C ASP A 73 -5.11 12.31 -11.00
N GLY A 74 -5.90 11.36 -11.48
CA GLY A 74 -5.76 10.74 -12.79
C GLY A 74 -4.69 9.62 -12.85
N ALA A 75 -4.11 9.20 -11.73
CA ALA A 75 -3.10 8.14 -11.72
C ALA A 75 -3.65 6.76 -12.05
N GLU A 76 -2.79 5.91 -12.57
CA GLU A 76 -3.01 4.45 -12.65
C GLU A 76 -2.38 3.79 -11.41
N ILE A 77 -3.21 3.17 -10.59
CA ILE A 77 -2.78 2.43 -9.40
C ILE A 77 -2.55 0.97 -9.79
N ILE A 78 -1.36 0.48 -9.57
CA ILE A 78 -0.92 -0.87 -9.95
C ILE A 78 -0.60 -1.67 -8.70
N ALA A 79 -1.19 -2.85 -8.58
CA ALA A 79 -0.90 -3.82 -7.54
C ALA A 79 -0.88 -5.24 -8.12
N ASP A 80 -0.26 -6.17 -7.44
CA ASP A 80 -0.21 -7.58 -7.83
C ASP A 80 -1.09 -8.48 -6.94
N TRP A 81 -1.73 -7.90 -5.92
CA TRP A 81 -2.64 -8.61 -5.04
C TRP A 81 -3.98 -7.88 -4.88
N PRO A 82 -5.13 -8.58 -5.00
CA PRO A 82 -6.45 -7.94 -4.95
C PRO A 82 -6.75 -7.21 -3.63
N ALA A 83 -6.30 -7.74 -2.49
CA ALA A 83 -6.56 -7.14 -1.19
C ALA A 83 -5.90 -5.76 -1.02
N ASP A 84 -4.85 -5.46 -1.77
CA ASP A 84 -4.24 -4.13 -1.76
C ASP A 84 -5.24 -3.06 -2.19
N PHE A 85 -6.03 -3.36 -3.22
CA PHE A 85 -7.09 -2.46 -3.67
C PHE A 85 -8.24 -2.34 -2.68
N GLU A 86 -8.58 -3.39 -1.95
CA GLU A 86 -9.62 -3.31 -0.90
C GLU A 86 -9.20 -2.28 0.15
N HIS A 87 -7.99 -2.39 0.68
CA HIS A 87 -7.46 -1.44 1.67
C HIS A 87 -7.31 -0.03 1.11
N PHE A 88 -6.88 0.11 -0.13
CA PHE A 88 -6.79 1.40 -0.81
C PHE A 88 -8.16 2.06 -0.96
N CYS A 89 -9.16 1.33 -1.41
CA CYS A 89 -10.53 1.81 -1.56
C CYS A 89 -11.15 2.18 -0.22
N ASP A 90 -10.91 1.41 0.83
CA ASP A 90 -11.40 1.71 2.18
C ASP A 90 -10.86 3.06 2.68
N LEU A 91 -9.60 3.36 2.42
CA LEU A 91 -9.02 4.67 2.74
C LEU A 91 -9.65 5.80 1.94
N LEU A 92 -9.94 5.59 0.67
CA LEU A 92 -10.63 6.59 -0.16
C LEU A 92 -12.05 6.86 0.33
N THR A 93 -12.78 5.81 0.70
CA THR A 93 -14.18 5.92 1.12
C THR A 93 -14.34 6.37 2.57
N GLY A 94 -13.33 6.15 3.42
CA GLY A 94 -13.37 6.45 4.84
C GLY A 94 -14.22 5.47 5.65
N ILE A 95 -14.30 4.21 5.21
CA ILE A 95 -15.01 3.15 5.94
C ILE A 95 -14.23 2.76 7.21
N GLY A 96 -14.96 2.47 8.28
CA GLY A 96 -14.41 1.99 9.55
C GLY A 96 -14.21 3.08 10.60
N ALA A 97 -13.24 2.86 11.48
CA ALA A 97 -12.94 3.76 12.61
C ALA A 97 -12.47 5.16 12.16
N ASP A 98 -12.02 5.26 10.92
CA ASP A 98 -11.57 6.51 10.31
C ASP A 98 -12.68 7.17 9.48
N ALA A 99 -13.93 6.84 9.75
CA ALA A 99 -15.07 7.36 9.05
C ALA A 99 -14.97 8.90 8.95
N GLY A 100 -14.86 9.37 7.75
CA GLY A 100 -14.72 10.77 7.40
C GLY A 100 -15.31 11.01 6.03
N PHE A 101 -15.05 12.17 5.48
CA PHE A 101 -15.43 12.44 4.10
C PHE A 101 -14.61 11.57 3.16
N SER A 102 -15.23 11.07 2.08
CA SER A 102 -14.52 10.38 1.02
C SER A 102 -13.46 11.30 0.40
N ILE A 103 -12.34 10.71 0.03
CA ILE A 103 -11.28 11.43 -0.69
C ILE A 103 -11.64 11.38 -2.17
N PRO A 104 -11.94 12.50 -2.82
CA PRO A 104 -12.21 12.52 -4.25
C PRO A 104 -10.91 12.26 -5.00
N LEU A 105 -10.88 11.20 -5.78
CA LEU A 105 -9.73 10.83 -6.60
C LEU A 105 -10.25 10.19 -7.89
N GLU A 106 -9.84 10.73 -9.03
CA GLU A 106 -9.97 10.05 -10.30
C GLU A 106 -8.74 9.16 -10.51
N CYS A 107 -8.94 7.86 -10.66
CA CYS A 107 -7.85 6.91 -10.91
C CYS A 107 -8.35 5.68 -11.68
N THR A 108 -7.43 4.97 -12.27
CA THR A 108 -7.65 3.61 -12.77
C THR A 108 -6.91 2.62 -11.86
N MET A 109 -7.45 1.42 -11.72
CA MET A 109 -6.83 0.36 -10.93
C MET A 109 -6.47 -0.79 -11.86
N ARG A 110 -5.23 -1.24 -11.78
CA ARG A 110 -4.73 -2.32 -12.60
C ARG A 110 -4.13 -3.42 -11.75
N LEU A 111 -4.83 -4.55 -11.69
CA LEU A 111 -4.28 -5.76 -11.11
C LEU A 111 -3.40 -6.46 -12.13
N ILE A 112 -2.17 -6.71 -11.78
CA ILE A 112 -1.21 -7.43 -12.63
C ILE A 112 -0.78 -8.71 -11.92
N ARG A 113 -0.33 -9.68 -12.72
CA ARG A 113 0.38 -10.83 -12.15
C ARG A 113 1.86 -10.49 -12.14
N GLY A 114 2.42 -10.30 -10.96
CA GLY A 114 3.86 -10.12 -10.80
C GLY A 114 4.62 -11.36 -11.30
N GLY A 115 5.83 -11.13 -11.82
CA GLY A 115 6.77 -12.19 -12.16
C GLY A 115 7.64 -12.55 -10.94
N GLU A 116 8.90 -12.87 -11.20
CA GLU A 116 9.88 -13.03 -10.12
C GLU A 116 10.26 -11.64 -9.58
N ILE A 117 9.56 -11.21 -8.54
CA ILE A 117 9.82 -9.96 -7.84
C ILE A 117 10.63 -10.29 -6.60
N THR A 118 11.81 -9.67 -6.47
CA THR A 118 12.71 -9.88 -5.33
C THR A 118 12.89 -8.58 -4.56
N PRO A 119 12.06 -8.31 -3.55
CA PRO A 119 12.22 -7.14 -2.70
C PRO A 119 13.46 -7.28 -1.80
N ASP A 120 14.08 -6.15 -1.46
CA ASP A 120 15.25 -6.12 -0.56
C ASP A 120 14.87 -6.52 0.88
N ASN A 121 13.65 -6.19 1.30
CA ASN A 121 13.11 -6.55 2.60
C ASN A 121 11.68 -7.09 2.45
N PRO A 122 11.52 -8.39 2.13
CA PRO A 122 10.21 -9.00 1.94
C PRO A 122 9.26 -8.78 3.13
N HIS A 123 7.98 -8.56 2.86
CA HIS A 123 6.95 -8.24 3.85
C HIS A 123 7.12 -6.86 4.53
N ASN A 124 7.88 -5.97 3.89
CA ASN A 124 7.83 -4.54 4.15
C ASN A 124 7.17 -3.88 2.94
N ALA A 125 6.04 -3.22 3.11
CA ALA A 125 5.22 -2.72 2.00
C ALA A 125 6.00 -1.75 1.09
N LEU A 126 6.88 -0.91 1.65
CA LEU A 126 7.70 -0.02 0.82
C LEU A 126 8.69 -0.79 -0.06
N SER A 127 9.36 -1.78 0.52
CA SER A 127 10.30 -2.62 -0.22
C SER A 127 9.59 -3.40 -1.32
N ASP A 128 8.42 -3.94 -1.03
CA ASP A 128 7.62 -4.71 -1.97
C ASP A 128 7.07 -3.82 -3.10
N ALA A 129 6.57 -2.63 -2.80
CA ALA A 129 6.11 -1.66 -3.81
C ALA A 129 7.26 -1.15 -4.72
N ARG A 130 8.45 -0.93 -4.17
CA ARG A 130 9.65 -0.59 -4.97
C ARG A 130 10.03 -1.72 -5.92
N ALA A 131 10.05 -2.95 -5.43
CA ALA A 131 10.37 -4.12 -6.23
C ALA A 131 9.35 -4.33 -7.36
N LEU A 132 8.06 -4.14 -7.06
CA LEU A 132 6.99 -4.20 -8.06
C LEU A 132 7.19 -3.13 -9.16
N ARG A 133 7.48 -1.89 -8.77
CA ARG A 133 7.79 -0.80 -9.72
C ARG A 133 8.96 -1.16 -10.61
N ASP A 134 10.06 -1.58 -10.02
CA ASP A 134 11.30 -1.84 -10.73
C ASP A 134 11.15 -3.00 -11.71
N TRP A 135 10.49 -4.05 -11.28
CA TRP A 135 10.13 -5.17 -12.15
C TRP A 135 9.23 -4.71 -13.32
N TYR A 136 8.15 -4.00 -13.02
CA TYR A 136 7.20 -3.54 -14.05
C TYR A 136 7.85 -2.64 -15.09
N LEU A 137 8.65 -1.68 -14.65
CA LEU A 137 9.32 -0.74 -15.56
C LEU A 137 10.42 -1.42 -16.39
N SER A 138 11.06 -2.44 -15.85
CA SER A 138 12.05 -3.25 -16.58
C SER A 138 11.40 -4.11 -17.65
N ASP A 139 10.29 -4.75 -17.31
CA ASP A 139 9.55 -5.63 -18.23
C ASP A 139 8.92 -4.82 -19.38
N VAL A 140 8.34 -3.67 -19.09
CA VAL A 140 7.78 -2.75 -20.10
C VAL A 140 8.86 -2.20 -21.03
N LYS A 141 10.07 -1.96 -20.53
CA LYS A 141 11.21 -1.51 -21.38
C LYS A 141 11.76 -2.61 -22.26
N ALA A 142 11.60 -3.87 -21.84
CA ALA A 142 12.06 -5.04 -22.60
C ALA A 142 11.05 -5.46 -23.71
N ALA A 143 9.83 -4.99 -23.62
CA ALA A 143 8.77 -5.21 -24.61
C ALA A 143 8.77 -4.13 -25.70
#